data_eff97073feb38f0bbbf7d1a0d1eb1d61
#
_entry.id   eff97073feb38f0bbbf7d1a0d1eb1d61
#
_cell.length_a   1.000
_cell.length_b   1.000
_cell.length_c   1.000
_cell.angle_alpha   90.00
_cell.angle_beta   90.00
_cell.angle_gamma   90.00
#
_symmetry.space_group_name_H-M   'P 1'
#
loop_
_entity.id
_entity.type
_entity.pdbx_description
1 polymer ?
#
loop_
_entity_poly.entity_id
_entity_poly.type
_entity_poly.pdbx_seq_one_letter_code
_entity_poly.pdbx_strand_id
1 'polypeptide(L)'
;IEDAVFNCQAQRIGHGWQIIDGCQYKNDTYIPNSKIAQYVLDKQIPLEICISSNVKSGASSVTIDNHPAIKLLKSGFKVTLNSDNRLMARTKISEEFKKAEKYLDLDGNLYSELLKNAIDARFTNLK
;
A
#
# COMPACT_ATOMS: atom_id res chain seq x y z
N ILE A 1 -0.16 9.68 -9.10
CA ILE A 1 0.62 8.45 -9.31
C ILE A 1 1.17 8.43 -10.74
N GLU A 2 0.33 8.61 -11.75
CA GLU A 2 0.71 8.52 -13.17
C GLU A 2 1.91 9.41 -13.51
N ASP A 3 1.86 10.68 -13.12
CA ASP A 3 2.94 11.64 -13.35
C ASP A 3 4.24 11.22 -12.63
N ALA A 4 4.14 10.77 -11.39
CA ALA A 4 5.30 10.29 -10.63
C ALA A 4 5.97 9.09 -11.30
N VAL A 5 5.19 8.19 -11.87
CA VAL A 5 5.71 6.96 -12.50
C VAL A 5 6.26 7.25 -13.91
N PHE A 6 5.49 7.91 -14.78
CA PHE A 6 5.87 8.05 -16.18
C PHE A 6 6.81 9.23 -16.46
N ASN A 7 6.64 10.34 -15.74
CA ASN A 7 7.46 11.53 -15.96
C ASN A 7 8.66 11.60 -15.00
N CYS A 8 8.44 11.24 -13.72
CA CYS A 8 9.50 11.29 -12.70
C CYS A 8 10.23 9.96 -12.49
N GLN A 9 9.80 8.88 -13.14
CA GLN A 9 10.39 7.53 -13.02
C GLN A 9 10.48 7.03 -11.57
N ALA A 10 9.45 7.31 -10.78
CA ALA A 10 9.41 6.92 -9.38
C ALA A 10 9.49 5.39 -9.22
N GLN A 11 10.40 4.94 -8.37
CA GLN A 11 10.65 3.51 -8.09
C GLN A 11 9.82 2.99 -6.90
N ARG A 12 9.23 3.89 -6.12
CA ARG A 12 8.27 3.61 -5.03
C ARG A 12 7.28 4.75 -4.97
N ILE A 13 6.06 4.46 -4.53
CA ILE A 13 4.98 5.45 -4.44
C ILE A 13 4.55 5.60 -2.99
N GLY A 14 4.88 6.72 -2.38
CA GLY A 14 4.38 7.10 -1.06
C GLY A 14 2.87 7.31 -1.09
N HIS A 15 2.15 6.79 -0.09
CA HIS A 15 0.69 6.84 0.02
C HIS A 15 -0.05 6.31 -1.24
N GLY A 16 0.51 5.30 -1.91
CA GLY A 16 0.07 4.82 -3.21
C GLY A 16 -1.29 4.10 -3.25
N TRP A 17 -2.05 4.07 -2.16
CA TRP A 17 -3.34 3.37 -2.07
C TRP A 17 -4.40 3.88 -3.06
N GLN A 18 -4.33 5.13 -3.49
CA GLN A 18 -5.24 5.72 -4.49
C GLN A 18 -5.10 5.10 -5.89
N ILE A 19 -4.19 4.15 -6.07
CA ILE A 19 -4.13 3.34 -7.31
C ILE A 19 -5.46 2.61 -7.58
N ILE A 20 -6.27 2.41 -6.55
CA ILE A 20 -7.62 1.81 -6.65
C ILE A 20 -8.55 2.58 -7.58
N ASP A 21 -8.36 3.90 -7.76
CA ASP A 21 -9.14 4.71 -8.69
C ASP A 21 -8.94 4.27 -10.15
N GLY A 22 -7.82 3.61 -10.44
CA GLY A 22 -7.52 3.00 -11.73
C GLY A 22 -7.84 1.50 -11.79
N CYS A 23 -8.63 0.98 -10.86
CA CYS A 23 -8.99 -0.43 -10.77
C CYS A 23 -10.50 -0.63 -10.70
N GLN A 24 -10.96 -1.79 -11.14
CA GLN A 24 -12.31 -2.29 -10.87
C GLN A 24 -12.26 -3.20 -9.64
N TYR A 25 -13.15 -2.98 -8.67
CA TYR A 25 -13.29 -3.87 -7.51
C TYR A 25 -14.27 -5.01 -7.84
N LYS A 26 -13.80 -6.26 -7.78
CA LYS A 26 -14.62 -7.45 -8.05
C LYS A 26 -14.08 -8.64 -7.27
N ASN A 27 -14.96 -9.43 -6.67
CA ASN A 27 -14.62 -10.66 -5.92
C ASN A 27 -13.52 -10.42 -4.88
N ASP A 28 -13.66 -9.36 -4.09
CA ASP A 28 -12.73 -8.93 -3.03
C ASP A 28 -11.31 -8.58 -3.50
N THR A 29 -11.12 -8.32 -4.80
CA THR A 29 -9.85 -7.94 -5.42
C THR A 29 -9.98 -6.68 -6.27
N TYR A 30 -8.86 -5.97 -6.44
CA TYR A 30 -8.71 -4.83 -7.35
C TYR A 30 -8.09 -5.31 -8.67
N ILE A 31 -8.85 -5.22 -9.74
CA ILE A 31 -8.41 -5.57 -11.09
C ILE A 31 -8.08 -4.27 -11.84
N PRO A 32 -6.82 -4.09 -12.29
CA PRO A 32 -6.47 -2.89 -13.06
C PRO A 32 -7.36 -2.70 -14.29
N ASN A 33 -7.89 -1.49 -14.45
CA ASN A 33 -8.64 -1.08 -15.64
C ASN A 33 -8.09 0.22 -16.27
N SER A 34 -6.99 0.75 -15.72
CA SER A 34 -6.25 1.88 -16.26
C SER A 34 -4.82 1.48 -16.62
N LYS A 35 -4.21 2.21 -17.57
CA LYS A 35 -2.82 2.00 -17.99
C LYS A 35 -1.84 2.10 -16.81
N ILE A 36 -2.05 3.08 -15.92
CA ILE A 36 -1.14 3.26 -14.78
C ILE A 36 -1.27 2.16 -13.75
N ALA A 37 -2.48 1.70 -13.41
CA ALA A 37 -2.67 0.61 -12.46
C ALA A 37 -2.07 -0.70 -12.98
N GLN A 38 -2.27 -1.00 -14.28
CA GLN A 38 -1.67 -2.16 -14.92
C GLN A 38 -0.14 -2.06 -14.91
N TYR A 39 0.42 -0.90 -15.25
CA TYR A 39 1.87 -0.69 -15.26
C TYR A 39 2.49 -0.87 -13.86
N VAL A 40 1.86 -0.29 -12.83
CA VAL A 40 2.33 -0.43 -11.44
C VAL A 40 2.31 -1.90 -10.99
N LEU A 41 1.26 -2.63 -11.35
CA LEU A 41 1.15 -4.06 -11.06
C LEU A 41 2.23 -4.87 -11.81
N ASP A 42 2.37 -4.69 -13.12
CA ASP A 42 3.32 -5.45 -13.96
C ASP A 42 4.77 -5.18 -13.56
N LYS A 43 5.10 -3.95 -13.24
CA LYS A 43 6.44 -3.54 -12.82
C LYS A 43 6.72 -3.77 -11.34
N GLN A 44 5.72 -4.20 -10.58
CA GLN A 44 5.84 -4.42 -9.14
C GLN A 44 6.40 -3.20 -8.41
N ILE A 45 5.94 -1.99 -8.79
CA ILE A 45 6.33 -0.73 -8.14
C ILE A 45 5.75 -0.73 -6.73
N PRO A 46 6.58 -0.63 -5.67
CA PRO A 46 6.11 -0.67 -4.30
C PRO A 46 5.18 0.51 -3.97
N LEU A 47 4.05 0.19 -3.36
CA LEU A 47 3.10 1.14 -2.79
C LEU A 47 3.36 1.23 -1.28
N GLU A 48 3.89 2.35 -0.81
CA GLU A 48 4.19 2.59 0.60
C GLU A 48 2.93 3.12 1.29
N ILE A 49 2.21 2.23 1.97
CA ILE A 49 0.90 2.54 2.56
C ILE A 49 1.03 2.82 4.05
N CYS A 50 0.40 3.91 4.51
CA CYS A 50 0.41 4.40 5.88
C CYS A 50 -1.03 4.50 6.38
N ILE A 51 -1.61 3.41 6.89
CA ILE A 51 -3.05 3.29 7.22
C ILE A 51 -3.52 4.44 8.11
N SER A 52 -2.84 4.64 9.24
CA SER A 52 -3.23 5.69 10.21
C SER A 52 -3.10 7.10 9.65
N SER A 53 -2.06 7.36 8.88
CA SER A 53 -1.83 8.67 8.25
C SER A 53 -2.89 8.94 7.18
N ASN A 54 -3.17 7.96 6.32
CA ASN A 54 -4.19 8.08 5.27
C ASN A 54 -5.57 8.40 5.85
N VAL A 55 -5.97 7.74 6.94
CA VAL A 55 -7.24 8.01 7.62
C VAL A 55 -7.26 9.40 8.26
N LYS A 56 -6.16 9.81 8.92
CA LYS A 56 -6.10 11.11 9.63
C LYS A 56 -5.99 12.31 8.70
N SER A 57 -5.38 12.17 7.54
CA SER A 57 -5.28 13.27 6.57
C SER A 57 -6.63 13.68 5.98
N GLY A 58 -7.68 12.91 6.21
CA GLY A 58 -9.04 13.23 5.77
C GLY A 58 -9.19 13.32 4.25
N ALA A 59 -8.20 12.89 3.49
CA ALA A 59 -8.15 13.04 2.04
C ALA A 59 -9.19 12.16 1.31
N SER A 60 -9.94 11.35 2.04
CA SER A 60 -10.95 10.46 1.43
C SER A 60 -11.88 9.86 2.50
N SER A 61 -12.95 9.20 2.05
CA SER A 61 -13.89 8.40 2.85
C SER A 61 -13.28 7.10 3.42
N VAL A 62 -11.95 6.98 3.48
CA VAL A 62 -11.27 5.79 3.99
C VAL A 62 -11.20 5.81 5.51
N THR A 63 -11.62 4.73 6.11
CA THR A 63 -11.51 4.42 7.54
C THR A 63 -10.52 3.26 7.73
N ILE A 64 -10.14 2.95 8.97
CA ILE A 64 -9.19 1.85 9.22
C ILE A 64 -9.76 0.52 8.73
N ASP A 65 -11.04 0.26 8.97
CA ASP A 65 -11.73 -0.99 8.65
C ASP A 65 -12.06 -1.18 7.16
N ASN A 66 -12.06 -0.10 6.37
CA ASN A 66 -12.26 -0.19 4.92
C ASN A 66 -11.00 0.14 4.10
N HIS A 67 -9.85 0.30 4.74
CA HIS A 67 -8.61 0.70 4.07
C HIS A 67 -8.17 -0.36 3.04
N PRO A 68 -7.86 0.00 1.78
CA PRO A 68 -7.59 -0.96 0.71
C PRO A 68 -6.24 -1.70 0.80
N ALA A 69 -5.39 -1.41 1.77
CA ALA A 69 -4.02 -1.91 1.87
C ALA A 69 -3.90 -3.43 1.65
N ILE A 70 -4.65 -4.23 2.42
CA ILE A 70 -4.53 -5.69 2.37
C ILE A 70 -5.23 -6.26 1.14
N LYS A 71 -6.31 -5.63 0.67
CA LYS A 71 -6.97 -6.01 -0.59
C LYS A 71 -6.08 -5.74 -1.81
N LEU A 72 -5.32 -4.65 -1.81
CA LEU A 72 -4.30 -4.39 -2.84
C LEU A 72 -3.20 -5.47 -2.83
N LEU A 73 -2.72 -5.86 -1.64
CA LEU A 73 -1.75 -6.96 -1.51
C LEU A 73 -2.34 -8.27 -2.06
N LYS A 74 -3.55 -8.65 -1.64
CA LYS A 74 -4.27 -9.82 -2.16
C LYS A 74 -4.49 -9.78 -3.68
N SER A 75 -4.53 -8.58 -4.26
CA SER A 75 -4.66 -8.35 -5.71
C SER A 75 -3.33 -8.41 -6.46
N GLY A 76 -2.22 -8.74 -5.78
CA GLY A 76 -0.90 -8.88 -6.36
C GLY A 76 -0.07 -7.59 -6.46
N PHE A 77 -0.58 -6.46 -5.98
CA PHE A 77 0.23 -5.24 -5.89
C PHE A 77 1.32 -5.37 -4.82
N LYS A 78 2.50 -4.84 -5.10
CA LYS A 78 3.61 -4.82 -4.14
C LYS A 78 3.37 -3.75 -3.08
N VAL A 79 2.81 -4.14 -1.94
CA VAL A 79 2.47 -3.25 -0.82
C VAL A 79 3.50 -3.36 0.28
N THR A 80 3.83 -2.23 0.91
CA THR A 80 4.54 -2.14 2.18
C THR A 80 3.71 -1.34 3.18
N LEU A 81 3.77 -1.69 4.47
CA LEU A 81 3.18 -0.89 5.54
C LEU A 81 4.23 0.02 6.16
N ASN A 82 3.86 1.27 6.39
CA ASN A 82 4.74 2.32 6.90
C ASN A 82 4.01 3.17 7.93
N SER A 83 4.73 3.78 8.86
CA SER A 83 4.11 4.60 9.92
C SER A 83 3.89 6.05 9.52
N ASP A 84 4.62 6.55 8.50
CA ASP A 84 4.70 7.97 8.16
C ASP A 84 5.15 8.81 9.38
N ASN A 85 4.63 9.99 9.55
CA ASN A 85 4.94 10.86 10.67
C ASN A 85 4.35 10.28 11.98
N ARG A 86 5.22 9.66 12.78
CA ARG A 86 4.84 8.95 14.01
C ARG A 86 4.17 9.85 15.03
N LEU A 87 4.60 11.12 15.11
CA LEU A 87 4.04 12.10 16.06
C LEU A 87 2.63 12.53 15.64
N MET A 88 2.46 12.95 14.39
CA MET A 88 1.17 13.41 13.85
C MET A 88 0.15 12.26 13.74
N ALA A 89 0.57 11.10 13.26
CA ALA A 89 -0.29 9.94 13.15
C ALA A 89 -0.50 9.23 14.51
N ARG A 90 0.29 9.57 15.55
CA ARG A 90 0.29 8.91 16.87
C ARG A 90 0.35 7.39 16.73
N THR A 91 1.30 6.92 15.95
CA THR A 91 1.44 5.50 15.61
C THR A 91 2.91 5.09 15.52
N LYS A 92 3.14 3.81 15.42
CA LYS A 92 4.43 3.18 15.10
C LYS A 92 4.19 1.98 14.20
N ILE A 93 5.22 1.48 13.56
CA ILE A 93 5.08 0.39 12.59
C ILE A 93 4.35 -0.84 13.16
N SER A 94 4.65 -1.24 14.39
CA SER A 94 3.96 -2.35 15.04
C SER A 94 2.46 -2.12 15.25
N GLU A 95 2.02 -0.87 15.41
CA GLU A 95 0.60 -0.53 15.53
C GLU A 95 -0.10 -0.55 14.16
N GLU A 96 0.61 -0.21 13.08
CA GLU A 96 0.06 -0.33 11.72
C GLU A 96 -0.21 -1.80 11.38
N PHE A 97 0.72 -2.71 11.70
CA PHE A 97 0.51 -4.15 11.53
C PHE A 97 -0.65 -4.68 12.39
N LYS A 98 -0.73 -4.32 13.68
CA LYS A 98 -1.85 -4.70 14.54
C LYS A 98 -3.20 -4.22 14.02
N LYS A 99 -3.27 -3.02 13.43
CA LYS A 99 -4.50 -2.52 12.79
C LYS A 99 -4.86 -3.35 11.56
N ALA A 100 -3.88 -3.69 10.73
CA ALA A 100 -4.10 -4.53 9.57
C ALA A 100 -4.59 -5.94 9.97
N GLU A 101 -4.01 -6.54 11.01
CA GLU A 101 -4.46 -7.83 11.56
C GLU A 101 -5.88 -7.74 12.11
N LYS A 102 -6.19 -6.69 12.86
CA LYS A 102 -7.48 -6.57 13.55
C LYS A 102 -8.64 -6.19 12.63
N TYR A 103 -8.39 -5.36 11.61
CA TYR A 103 -9.45 -4.71 10.83
C TYR A 103 -9.43 -5.03 9.33
N LEU A 104 -8.33 -5.58 8.79
CA LEU A 104 -8.14 -5.75 7.34
C LEU A 104 -7.82 -7.18 6.91
N ASP A 105 -8.06 -8.16 7.78
CA ASP A 105 -7.82 -9.59 7.50
C ASP A 105 -6.38 -9.91 7.07
N LEU A 106 -5.40 -9.29 7.73
CA LEU A 106 -3.99 -9.63 7.55
C LEU A 106 -3.70 -10.96 8.25
N ASP A 107 -3.49 -12.02 7.48
CA ASP A 107 -3.05 -13.33 7.96
C ASP A 107 -1.52 -13.48 7.97
N GLY A 108 -1.03 -14.62 8.48
CA GLY A 108 0.41 -14.88 8.59
C GLY A 108 1.15 -14.95 7.25
N ASN A 109 0.49 -15.39 6.18
CA ASN A 109 1.09 -15.45 4.83
C ASN A 109 1.25 -14.04 4.26
N LEU A 110 0.19 -13.24 4.32
CA LEU A 110 0.19 -11.84 3.88
C LEU A 110 1.14 -10.98 4.74
N TYR A 111 1.25 -11.28 6.04
CA TYR A 111 2.23 -10.64 6.93
C TYR A 111 3.66 -10.89 6.43
N SER A 112 3.99 -12.14 6.13
CA SER A 112 5.30 -12.52 5.60
C SER A 112 5.59 -11.86 4.25
N GLU A 113 4.58 -11.74 3.39
CA GLU A 113 4.68 -11.07 2.11
C GLU A 113 4.95 -9.57 2.28
N LEU A 114 4.28 -8.88 3.20
CA LEU A 114 4.56 -7.47 3.51
C LEU A 114 6.01 -7.27 3.96
N LEU A 115 6.54 -8.15 4.82
CA LEU A 115 7.94 -8.09 5.26
C LEU A 115 8.91 -8.31 4.09
N LYS A 116 8.64 -9.30 3.24
CA LYS A 116 9.42 -9.53 2.02
C LYS A 116 9.40 -8.32 1.10
N ASN A 117 8.23 -7.77 0.84
CA ASN A 117 8.07 -6.57 0.01
C ASN A 117 8.89 -5.39 0.57
N ALA A 118 8.89 -5.19 1.89
CA ALA A 118 9.68 -4.13 2.52
C ALA A 118 11.19 -4.34 2.37
N ILE A 119 11.65 -5.58 2.42
CA ILE A 119 13.05 -5.94 2.17
C ILE A 119 13.42 -5.67 0.70
N ASP A 120 12.61 -6.13 -0.23
CA ASP A 120 12.86 -6.01 -1.66
C ASP A 120 12.75 -4.56 -2.18
N ALA A 121 11.94 -3.72 -1.50
CA ALA A 121 11.76 -2.32 -1.87
C ALA A 121 12.88 -1.38 -1.42
N ARG A 122 13.91 -1.88 -0.72
CA ARG A 122 15.05 -1.05 -0.26
C ARG A 122 15.89 -0.57 -1.43
N PHE A 123 16.40 0.67 -1.35
CA PHE A 123 17.37 1.19 -2.32
C PHE A 123 18.79 0.70 -2.08
N THR A 124 19.08 0.16 -0.90
CA THR A 124 20.41 -0.33 -0.53
C THR A 124 20.37 -1.83 -0.24
N ASN A 125 21.28 -2.57 -0.86
CA ASN A 125 21.56 -3.93 -0.45
C ASN A 125 22.40 -3.87 0.83
N LEU A 126 21.82 -4.26 1.97
CA LEU A 126 22.62 -4.56 3.16
C LEU A 126 23.44 -5.81 2.82
N LYS A 127 24.76 -5.64 2.73
CA LYS A 127 25.71 -6.75 2.67
C LYS A 127 25.82 -7.38 4.05
#